data_e0d987f3cb8ffa9991c08623f281dbeb
#
_entry.id   e0d987f3cb8ffa9991c08623f281dbeb
#
_cell.length_a   1.000
_cell.length_b   1.000
_cell.length_c   1.000
_cell.angle_alpha   90.00
_cell.angle_beta   90.00
_cell.angle_gamma   90.00
#
_symmetry.space_group_name_H-M   'P 1'
#
loop_
_entity.id
_entity.type
_entity.pdbx_description
1 polymer ?
#
loop_
_entity_poly.entity_id
_entity_poly.type
_entity_poly.pdbx_seq_one_letter_code
_entity_poly.pdbx_strand_id
1 'polypeptide(L)'
;MLFKNYLYVSGTTQTLKQYFKDFVDIVARYNSGKKVLDIACNDGTQLDAFKERGYETYGIDPAENLHALSSKNHNVICDYFNENSILKFDDYRDKFDVVIAENVFAHNSYPKEFLECCKKVLSHTGHLFIQTSQAEMVSENQFDTIYHEHISFFSINSMRNLVRRAGLYIKDVIKTPVHGSSFVFVLSKWGPDNSSQFLSRDNLLTPFRMKQYALNCIGIAAETRGVINALRQLGHTVIGYGAAAKGNTFINFSKFSLDYIVDDNPLKHYLYTPGSRIPILPPETIKKERKHIYVVPLACNFFDEIKNKVSSMNKDVTYIKYFPTVELINA
;
A
#
# COMPACT_ATOMS: atom_id res chain seq x y z
N MET A 1 14.79 -12.06 -4.10
CA MET A 1 14.12 -13.24 -3.52
C MET A 1 13.07 -12.89 -2.47
N LEU A 2 13.00 -11.62 -2.04
CA LEU A 2 12.07 -11.13 -1.00
C LEU A 2 10.60 -11.41 -1.32
N PHE A 3 10.19 -11.25 -2.59
CA PHE A 3 8.78 -11.36 -3.01
C PHE A 3 8.34 -12.79 -3.40
N LYS A 4 9.22 -13.80 -3.42
CA LYS A 4 8.85 -15.18 -3.75
C LYS A 4 8.05 -15.90 -2.66
N ASN A 5 8.20 -15.47 -1.41
CA ASN A 5 7.41 -15.94 -0.28
C ASN A 5 6.84 -14.72 0.44
N TYR A 6 5.71 -14.22 -0.04
CA TYR A 6 5.17 -12.93 0.40
C TYR A 6 4.07 -13.14 1.44
N LEU A 7 4.27 -12.51 2.61
CA LEU A 7 3.37 -12.71 3.75
C LEU A 7 2.13 -11.79 3.72
N TYR A 8 2.15 -10.73 2.92
CA TYR A 8 0.98 -9.86 2.78
C TYR A 8 -0.03 -10.51 1.84
N VAL A 9 -1.30 -10.50 2.25
CA VAL A 9 -2.44 -11.05 1.49
C VAL A 9 -3.50 -9.95 1.35
N SER A 10 -3.75 -9.50 0.13
CA SER A 10 -4.63 -8.35 -0.17
C SER A 10 -6.07 -8.59 0.27
N GLY A 11 -6.55 -9.81 0.15
CA GLY A 11 -7.92 -10.20 0.53
C GLY A 11 -8.22 -10.29 2.02
N THR A 12 -7.29 -9.91 2.91
CA THR A 12 -7.51 -10.00 4.37
C THR A 12 -8.35 -8.87 4.96
N THR A 13 -8.41 -7.70 4.32
CA THR A 13 -9.14 -6.53 4.82
C THR A 13 -10.39 -6.23 3.98
N GLN A 14 -11.49 -5.89 4.64
CA GLN A 14 -12.74 -5.53 3.95
C GLN A 14 -12.61 -4.17 3.25
N THR A 15 -11.88 -3.24 3.86
CA THR A 15 -11.60 -1.92 3.28
C THR A 15 -10.93 -2.05 1.91
N LEU A 16 -9.95 -2.94 1.77
CA LEU A 16 -9.24 -3.12 0.49
C LEU A 16 -10.13 -3.84 -0.54
N LYS A 17 -10.91 -4.84 -0.13
CA LYS A 17 -11.89 -5.49 -1.03
C LYS A 17 -12.90 -4.49 -1.60
N GLN A 18 -13.41 -3.59 -0.77
CA GLN A 18 -14.32 -2.54 -1.23
C GLN A 18 -13.62 -1.58 -2.19
N TYR A 19 -12.41 -1.15 -1.84
CA TYR A 19 -11.60 -0.30 -2.72
C TYR A 19 -11.40 -0.93 -4.11
N PHE A 20 -11.08 -2.22 -4.21
CA PHE A 20 -10.91 -2.89 -5.50
C PHE A 20 -12.20 -2.87 -6.34
N LYS A 21 -13.38 -3.03 -5.71
CA LYS A 21 -14.66 -2.91 -6.43
C LYS A 21 -14.88 -1.49 -6.95
N ASP A 22 -14.64 -0.48 -6.13
CA ASP A 22 -14.75 0.93 -6.51
C ASP A 22 -13.72 1.28 -7.60
N PHE A 23 -12.54 0.68 -7.54
CA PHE A 23 -11.47 0.90 -8.52
C PHE A 23 -11.85 0.40 -9.92
N VAL A 24 -12.54 -0.74 -10.03
CA VAL A 24 -13.07 -1.22 -11.33
C VAL A 24 -14.01 -0.17 -11.95
N ASP A 25 -14.85 0.48 -11.15
CA ASP A 25 -15.75 1.54 -11.64
C ASP A 25 -14.97 2.80 -12.07
N ILE A 26 -13.85 3.10 -11.42
CA ILE A 26 -12.93 4.16 -11.86
C ILE A 26 -12.32 3.79 -13.21
N VAL A 27 -11.78 2.59 -13.36
CA VAL A 27 -11.14 2.10 -14.60
C VAL A 27 -12.11 2.11 -15.78
N ALA A 28 -13.36 1.71 -15.55
CA ALA A 28 -14.40 1.67 -16.59
C ALA A 28 -14.73 3.04 -17.20
N ARG A 29 -14.38 4.15 -16.55
CA ARG A 29 -14.55 5.52 -17.11
C ARG A 29 -13.52 5.85 -18.18
N TYR A 30 -12.39 5.15 -18.19
CA TYR A 30 -11.28 5.42 -19.13
C TYR A 30 -11.26 4.46 -20.31
N ASN A 31 -11.76 3.25 -20.15
CA ASN A 31 -11.70 2.23 -21.17
C ASN A 31 -12.93 1.31 -21.14
N SER A 32 -13.49 1.01 -22.32
CA SER A 32 -14.58 0.04 -22.50
C SER A 32 -14.08 -1.38 -22.79
N GLY A 33 -12.81 -1.56 -23.10
CA GLY A 33 -12.20 -2.88 -23.33
C GLY A 33 -12.18 -3.72 -22.06
N LYS A 34 -12.13 -5.05 -22.22
CA LYS A 34 -12.39 -6.00 -21.14
C LYS A 34 -11.24 -6.97 -20.85
N LYS A 35 -10.04 -6.70 -21.34
CA LYS A 35 -8.83 -7.48 -21.00
C LYS A 35 -7.97 -6.71 -20.01
N VAL A 36 -7.83 -7.23 -18.79
CA VAL A 36 -7.03 -6.61 -17.72
C VAL A 36 -5.82 -7.47 -17.37
N LEU A 37 -4.66 -6.81 -17.23
CA LEU A 37 -3.45 -7.37 -16.62
C LEU A 37 -3.17 -6.66 -15.30
N ASP A 38 -3.12 -7.42 -14.21
CA ASP A 38 -2.70 -6.95 -12.89
C ASP A 38 -1.25 -7.39 -12.60
N ILE A 39 -0.37 -6.41 -12.46
CA ILE A 39 1.06 -6.63 -12.17
C ILE A 39 1.27 -6.60 -10.67
N ALA A 40 1.82 -7.67 -10.11
CA ALA A 40 1.88 -7.99 -8.68
C ALA A 40 0.47 -8.24 -8.10
N CYS A 41 -0.27 -9.14 -8.76
CA CYS A 41 -1.68 -9.43 -8.49
C CYS A 41 -1.94 -10.11 -7.13
N ASN A 42 -0.90 -10.45 -6.37
CA ASN A 42 -0.95 -11.04 -5.04
C ASN A 42 -1.82 -12.30 -4.99
N ASP A 43 -2.87 -12.33 -4.18
CA ASP A 43 -3.81 -13.46 -4.04
C ASP A 43 -4.94 -13.47 -5.10
N GLY A 44 -4.97 -12.47 -6.01
CA GLY A 44 -5.98 -12.35 -7.06
C GLY A 44 -7.26 -11.62 -6.64
N THR A 45 -7.35 -11.11 -5.42
CA THR A 45 -8.58 -10.42 -4.93
C THR A 45 -8.99 -9.23 -5.80
N GLN A 46 -8.03 -8.47 -6.36
CA GLN A 46 -8.35 -7.37 -7.29
C GLN A 46 -8.86 -7.93 -8.63
N LEU A 47 -8.24 -9.00 -9.13
CA LEU A 47 -8.71 -9.67 -10.35
C LEU A 47 -10.12 -10.23 -10.21
N ASP A 48 -10.51 -10.73 -9.02
CA ASP A 48 -11.89 -11.16 -8.75
C ASP A 48 -12.88 -10.00 -8.97
N ALA A 49 -12.57 -8.79 -8.48
CA ALA A 49 -13.43 -7.62 -8.68
C ALA A 49 -13.59 -7.26 -10.18
N PHE A 50 -12.53 -7.38 -10.97
CA PHE A 50 -12.60 -7.19 -12.43
C PHE A 50 -13.41 -8.30 -13.11
N LYS A 51 -13.23 -9.55 -12.69
CA LYS A 51 -13.97 -10.70 -13.23
C LYS A 51 -15.48 -10.59 -12.96
N GLU A 52 -15.88 -10.13 -11.77
CA GLU A 52 -17.28 -9.84 -11.42
C GLU A 52 -17.93 -8.81 -12.38
N ARG A 53 -17.13 -7.94 -13.00
CA ARG A 53 -17.56 -6.94 -14.02
C ARG A 53 -17.37 -7.40 -15.47
N GLY A 54 -17.10 -8.70 -15.67
CA GLY A 54 -16.98 -9.33 -16.98
C GLY A 54 -15.69 -9.06 -17.73
N TYR A 55 -14.58 -8.79 -17.00
CA TYR A 55 -13.25 -8.71 -17.61
C TYR A 55 -12.64 -10.11 -17.78
N GLU A 56 -11.88 -10.28 -18.85
CA GLU A 56 -10.92 -11.36 -18.99
C GLU A 56 -9.67 -10.98 -18.18
N THR A 57 -9.33 -11.80 -17.18
CA THR A 57 -8.38 -11.43 -16.13
C THR A 57 -7.06 -12.19 -16.26
N TYR A 58 -5.99 -11.41 -16.29
CA TYR A 58 -4.61 -11.89 -16.31
C TYR A 58 -3.85 -11.27 -15.16
N GLY A 59 -2.90 -12.03 -14.61
CA GLY A 59 -2.03 -11.57 -13.55
C GLY A 59 -0.60 -12.02 -13.73
N ILE A 60 0.32 -11.33 -13.07
CA ILE A 60 1.70 -11.77 -12.91
C ILE A 60 2.17 -11.38 -11.52
N ASP A 61 2.70 -12.35 -10.77
CA ASP A 61 3.22 -12.14 -9.42
C ASP A 61 4.31 -13.16 -9.10
N PRO A 62 5.44 -12.76 -8.50
CA PRO A 62 6.52 -13.69 -8.13
C PRO A 62 6.24 -14.52 -6.88
N ALA A 63 5.16 -14.28 -6.13
CA ALA A 63 4.83 -14.94 -4.87
C ALA A 63 4.38 -16.38 -5.09
N GLU A 64 5.32 -17.32 -5.00
CA GLU A 64 5.08 -18.76 -5.18
C GLU A 64 4.03 -19.29 -4.18
N ASN A 65 4.03 -18.78 -2.95
CA ASN A 65 3.08 -19.18 -1.91
C ASN A 65 1.64 -18.68 -2.13
N LEU A 66 1.42 -17.67 -2.98
CA LEU A 66 0.09 -17.13 -3.30
C LEU A 66 -0.41 -17.59 -4.68
N HIS A 67 0.46 -18.16 -5.51
CA HIS A 67 0.12 -18.52 -6.89
C HIS A 67 -1.07 -19.48 -6.99
N ALA A 68 -1.18 -20.45 -6.10
CA ALA A 68 -2.32 -21.39 -6.10
C ALA A 68 -3.67 -20.71 -5.82
N LEU A 69 -3.66 -19.56 -5.09
CA LEU A 69 -4.86 -18.77 -4.84
C LEU A 69 -5.20 -17.94 -6.08
N SER A 70 -4.24 -17.15 -6.57
CA SER A 70 -4.45 -16.23 -7.68
C SER A 70 -4.75 -16.94 -9.01
N SER A 71 -4.12 -18.08 -9.28
CA SER A 71 -4.32 -18.84 -10.54
C SER A 71 -5.61 -19.68 -10.56
N LYS A 72 -6.32 -19.79 -9.43
CA LYS A 72 -7.55 -20.60 -9.36
C LYS A 72 -8.64 -20.13 -10.32
N ASN A 73 -8.76 -18.81 -10.46
CA ASN A 73 -9.84 -18.20 -11.26
C ASN A 73 -9.33 -17.30 -12.38
N HIS A 74 -8.02 -17.09 -12.51
CA HIS A 74 -7.40 -16.13 -13.42
C HIS A 74 -6.21 -16.74 -14.16
N ASN A 75 -5.84 -16.13 -15.28
CA ASN A 75 -4.65 -16.50 -16.05
C ASN A 75 -3.42 -15.84 -15.42
N VAL A 76 -2.77 -16.48 -14.45
CA VAL A 76 -1.65 -15.92 -13.68
C VAL A 76 -0.33 -16.58 -14.02
N ILE A 77 0.70 -15.77 -14.24
CA ILE A 77 2.09 -16.18 -14.41
C ILE A 77 2.83 -15.97 -13.08
N CYS A 78 3.47 -17.01 -12.55
CA CYS A 78 4.33 -16.92 -11.37
C CYS A 78 5.73 -16.45 -11.78
N ASP A 79 5.94 -15.14 -11.86
CA ASP A 79 7.23 -14.53 -12.22
C ASP A 79 7.24 -13.03 -11.90
N TYR A 80 8.44 -12.42 -11.93
CA TYR A 80 8.59 -10.98 -11.92
C TYR A 80 8.17 -10.38 -13.26
N PHE A 81 7.50 -9.22 -13.24
CA PHE A 81 7.16 -8.51 -14.47
C PHE A 81 8.39 -7.87 -15.09
N ASN A 82 8.78 -8.35 -16.27
CA ASN A 82 9.93 -7.90 -17.05
C ASN A 82 9.79 -8.29 -18.52
N GLU A 83 10.77 -7.93 -19.34
CA GLU A 83 10.76 -8.20 -20.78
C GLU A 83 10.66 -9.70 -21.14
N ASN A 84 11.27 -10.57 -20.34
CA ASN A 84 11.23 -12.02 -20.58
C ASN A 84 9.88 -12.62 -20.17
N SER A 85 9.31 -12.17 -19.06
CA SER A 85 8.07 -12.72 -18.54
C SER A 85 6.84 -12.32 -19.37
N ILE A 86 6.83 -11.14 -19.99
CA ILE A 86 5.73 -10.75 -20.89
C ILE A 86 5.61 -11.64 -22.11
N LEU A 87 6.72 -12.30 -22.55
CA LEU A 87 6.71 -13.27 -23.65
C LEU A 87 5.92 -14.55 -23.33
N LYS A 88 5.63 -14.81 -22.07
CA LYS A 88 4.81 -15.95 -21.62
C LYS A 88 3.31 -15.75 -21.84
N PHE A 89 2.89 -14.51 -22.12
CA PHE A 89 1.51 -14.26 -22.55
C PHE A 89 1.41 -14.45 -24.06
N ASP A 90 0.52 -15.31 -24.50
CA ASP A 90 0.22 -15.46 -25.92
C ASP A 90 -0.21 -14.12 -26.51
N ASP A 91 0.33 -13.75 -27.66
CA ASP A 91 0.04 -12.49 -28.36
C ASP A 91 0.12 -11.26 -27.42
N TYR A 92 1.17 -11.18 -26.60
CA TYR A 92 1.32 -10.16 -25.55
C TYR A 92 1.31 -8.72 -26.05
N ARG A 93 1.67 -8.49 -27.31
CA ARG A 93 1.73 -7.13 -27.88
C ARG A 93 0.34 -6.56 -28.06
N ASP A 94 0.16 -5.32 -27.57
CA ASP A 94 -1.12 -4.60 -27.67
C ASP A 94 -2.34 -5.40 -27.18
N LYS A 95 -2.14 -6.30 -26.22
CA LYS A 95 -3.12 -7.29 -25.78
C LYS A 95 -4.12 -6.71 -24.77
N PHE A 96 -3.63 -5.92 -23.80
CA PHE A 96 -4.42 -5.56 -22.64
C PHE A 96 -5.03 -4.16 -22.78
N ASP A 97 -6.32 -4.06 -22.56
CA ASP A 97 -7.04 -2.78 -22.55
C ASP A 97 -6.77 -2.01 -21.24
N VAL A 98 -6.54 -2.74 -20.18
CA VAL A 98 -6.24 -2.23 -18.85
C VAL A 98 -5.01 -2.93 -18.30
N VAL A 99 -4.01 -2.16 -17.89
CA VAL A 99 -2.86 -2.66 -17.15
C VAL A 99 -2.82 -1.95 -15.80
N ILE A 100 -2.67 -2.71 -14.72
CA ILE A 100 -2.68 -2.19 -13.36
C ILE A 100 -1.35 -2.53 -12.68
N ALA A 101 -0.82 -1.59 -11.91
CA ALA A 101 0.37 -1.76 -11.10
C ALA A 101 0.18 -1.00 -9.78
N GLU A 102 -0.50 -1.61 -8.82
CA GLU A 102 -0.77 -1.00 -7.51
C GLU A 102 0.26 -1.43 -6.48
N ASN A 103 0.87 -0.46 -5.80
CA ASN A 103 1.86 -0.69 -4.73
C ASN A 103 3.05 -1.58 -5.11
N VAL A 104 3.41 -1.63 -6.39
CA VAL A 104 4.56 -2.38 -6.92
C VAL A 104 5.60 -1.46 -7.55
N PHE A 105 5.19 -0.35 -8.16
CA PHE A 105 6.08 0.50 -8.93
C PHE A 105 7.19 1.14 -8.09
N ALA A 106 6.90 1.50 -6.84
CA ALA A 106 7.87 2.04 -5.89
C ALA A 106 8.96 1.03 -5.47
N HIS A 107 8.70 -0.28 -5.65
CA HIS A 107 9.63 -1.38 -5.35
C HIS A 107 10.56 -1.72 -6.52
N ASN A 108 10.39 -1.08 -7.67
CA ASN A 108 11.13 -1.42 -8.89
C ASN A 108 12.44 -0.63 -9.01
N SER A 109 13.56 -1.33 -9.18
CA SER A 109 14.89 -0.71 -9.38
C SER A 109 15.06 -0.11 -10.79
N TYR A 110 14.24 -0.54 -11.75
CA TYR A 110 14.30 -0.13 -13.15
C TYR A 110 12.95 0.40 -13.64
N PRO A 111 12.48 1.54 -13.09
CA PRO A 111 11.11 2.01 -13.34
C PRO A 111 10.86 2.42 -14.80
N LYS A 112 11.90 2.83 -15.55
CA LYS A 112 11.75 3.15 -16.98
C LYS A 112 11.49 1.88 -17.80
N GLU A 113 12.28 0.84 -17.59
CA GLU A 113 12.14 -0.46 -18.26
C GLU A 113 10.79 -1.11 -17.93
N PHE A 114 10.33 -0.95 -16.68
CA PHE A 114 8.99 -1.39 -16.27
C PHE A 114 7.89 -0.71 -17.10
N LEU A 115 7.96 0.62 -17.26
CA LEU A 115 7.01 1.38 -18.09
C LEU A 115 7.08 0.98 -19.56
N GLU A 116 8.28 0.71 -20.10
CA GLU A 116 8.46 0.25 -21.47
C GLU A 116 7.84 -1.15 -21.67
N CYS A 117 7.95 -2.06 -20.70
CA CYS A 117 7.25 -3.34 -20.72
C CYS A 117 5.73 -3.17 -20.66
N CYS A 118 5.21 -2.31 -19.77
CA CYS A 118 3.79 -1.98 -19.73
C CYS A 118 3.30 -1.44 -21.09
N LYS A 119 4.09 -0.55 -21.72
CA LYS A 119 3.75 0.00 -23.03
C LYS A 119 3.67 -1.10 -24.11
N LYS A 120 4.52 -2.11 -24.09
CA LYS A 120 4.50 -3.22 -25.05
C LYS A 120 3.22 -4.04 -24.96
N VAL A 121 2.73 -4.30 -23.75
CA VAL A 121 1.55 -5.16 -23.52
C VAL A 121 0.23 -4.39 -23.57
N LEU A 122 0.25 -3.08 -23.39
CA LEU A 122 -0.94 -2.21 -23.43
C LEU A 122 -1.50 -2.11 -24.85
N SER A 123 -2.81 -2.24 -25.03
CA SER A 123 -3.46 -2.06 -26.33
C SER A 123 -3.38 -0.60 -26.81
N HIS A 124 -3.69 -0.36 -28.08
CA HIS A 124 -3.58 0.98 -28.68
C HIS A 124 -4.43 2.03 -27.96
N THR A 125 -5.62 1.67 -27.53
CA THR A 125 -6.54 2.52 -26.77
C THR A 125 -6.52 2.26 -25.26
N GLY A 126 -5.61 1.38 -24.82
CA GLY A 126 -5.51 0.93 -23.45
C GLY A 126 -5.00 2.01 -22.48
N HIS A 127 -5.28 1.80 -21.21
CA HIS A 127 -4.81 2.64 -20.11
C HIS A 127 -4.04 1.83 -19.07
N LEU A 128 -2.91 2.41 -18.63
CA LEU A 128 -2.09 1.87 -17.55
C LEU A 128 -2.36 2.69 -16.28
N PHE A 129 -2.69 2.00 -15.20
CA PHE A 129 -2.97 2.58 -13.89
C PHE A 129 -1.84 2.22 -12.92
N ILE A 130 -1.09 3.23 -12.49
CA ILE A 130 0.01 3.04 -11.52
C ILE A 130 -0.34 3.72 -10.22
N GLN A 131 -0.48 2.95 -9.15
CA GLN A 131 -0.69 3.48 -7.81
C GLN A 131 0.63 3.59 -7.05
N THR A 132 0.84 4.74 -6.42
CA THR A 132 1.96 4.99 -5.49
C THR A 132 1.43 5.55 -4.18
N SER A 133 1.86 4.96 -3.06
CA SER A 133 1.34 5.24 -1.72
C SER A 133 1.98 6.46 -1.02
N GLN A 134 2.34 7.51 -1.78
CA GLN A 134 3.12 8.64 -1.26
C GLN A 134 2.48 10.02 -1.51
N ALA A 135 1.20 10.06 -1.90
CA ALA A 135 0.55 11.29 -2.32
C ALA A 135 0.66 12.44 -1.30
N GLU A 136 0.47 12.15 -0.05
CA GLU A 136 0.44 13.14 1.04
C GLU A 136 1.45 12.88 2.15
N MET A 137 2.47 12.06 1.91
CA MET A 137 3.45 11.73 2.95
C MET A 137 4.05 12.96 3.62
N VAL A 138 4.30 14.04 2.88
CA VAL A 138 4.90 15.27 3.40
C VAL A 138 3.89 16.10 4.18
N SER A 139 2.66 16.27 3.69
CA SER A 139 1.61 17.05 4.37
C SER A 139 1.07 16.35 5.61
N GLU A 140 1.04 15.02 5.61
CA GLU A 140 0.52 14.19 6.70
C GLU A 140 1.62 13.66 7.63
N ASN A 141 2.86 14.10 7.45
CA ASN A 141 4.04 13.67 8.20
C ASN A 141 4.27 12.14 8.21
N GLN A 142 3.84 11.44 7.16
CA GLN A 142 3.89 9.98 7.06
C GLN A 142 5.29 9.50 6.67
N PHE A 143 6.19 9.32 7.64
CA PHE A 143 7.54 8.83 7.40
C PHE A 143 7.67 7.31 7.49
N ASP A 144 6.66 6.62 7.98
CA ASP A 144 6.61 5.16 8.10
C ASP A 144 6.64 4.45 6.74
N THR A 145 6.31 5.18 5.67
CA THR A 145 6.43 4.69 4.29
C THR A 145 7.88 4.65 3.78
N ILE A 146 8.85 5.25 4.51
CA ILE A 146 10.27 5.28 4.13
C ILE A 146 10.96 4.03 4.69
N TYR A 147 10.89 2.93 3.96
CA TYR A 147 11.56 1.67 4.31
C TYR A 147 12.23 1.04 3.07
N HIS A 148 13.09 0.04 3.30
CA HIS A 148 14.01 -0.49 2.29
C HIS A 148 13.36 -1.03 1.02
N GLU A 149 12.09 -1.44 1.05
CA GLU A 149 11.37 -1.92 -0.13
C GLU A 149 10.86 -0.78 -1.02
N HIS A 150 10.62 0.42 -0.45
CA HIS A 150 10.26 1.60 -1.23
C HIS A 150 11.53 2.28 -1.77
N ILE A 151 12.00 1.82 -2.92
CA ILE A 151 13.23 2.30 -3.55
C ILE A 151 13.03 3.70 -4.13
N SER A 152 11.81 4.02 -4.58
CA SER A 152 11.48 5.27 -5.25
C SER A 152 10.24 5.94 -4.68
N PHE A 153 10.27 7.26 -4.63
CA PHE A 153 9.15 8.13 -4.26
C PHE A 153 8.87 9.07 -5.44
N PHE A 154 7.60 9.15 -5.85
CA PHE A 154 7.23 9.87 -7.04
C PHE A 154 6.35 11.09 -6.72
N SER A 155 6.88 12.28 -7.03
CA SER A 155 6.05 13.45 -7.23
C SER A 155 5.40 13.42 -8.61
N ILE A 156 4.41 14.27 -8.87
CA ILE A 156 3.78 14.37 -10.18
C ILE A 156 4.82 14.79 -11.24
N ASN A 157 5.71 15.71 -10.90
CA ASN A 157 6.75 16.16 -11.81
C ASN A 157 7.79 15.06 -12.11
N SER A 158 8.23 14.31 -11.12
CA SER A 158 9.18 13.21 -11.35
C SER A 158 8.55 12.08 -12.16
N MET A 159 7.29 11.73 -11.86
CA MET A 159 6.53 10.74 -12.64
C MET A 159 6.33 11.20 -14.08
N ARG A 160 5.95 12.47 -14.31
CA ARG A 160 5.81 13.05 -15.65
C ARG A 160 7.07 12.89 -16.49
N ASN A 161 8.22 13.22 -15.90
CA ASN A 161 9.50 13.13 -16.61
C ASN A 161 9.87 11.69 -16.95
N LEU A 162 9.62 10.76 -16.04
CA LEU A 162 9.86 9.33 -16.24
C LEU A 162 8.94 8.73 -17.31
N VAL A 163 7.64 9.02 -17.23
CA VAL A 163 6.60 8.55 -18.14
C VAL A 163 6.90 9.02 -19.59
N ARG A 164 7.27 10.29 -19.77
CA ARG A 164 7.67 10.84 -21.08
C ARG A 164 8.89 10.13 -21.66
N ARG A 165 9.90 9.81 -20.83
CA ARG A 165 11.09 9.06 -21.26
C ARG A 165 10.77 7.63 -21.69
N ALA A 166 9.71 7.03 -21.16
CA ALA A 166 9.19 5.74 -21.62
C ALA A 166 8.25 5.85 -22.83
N GLY A 167 7.98 7.08 -23.31
CA GLY A 167 7.09 7.35 -24.43
C GLY A 167 5.63 7.07 -24.13
N LEU A 168 5.19 7.40 -22.91
CA LEU A 168 3.81 7.39 -22.43
C LEU A 168 3.39 8.80 -22.02
N TYR A 169 2.09 9.01 -21.80
CA TYR A 169 1.49 10.30 -21.46
C TYR A 169 0.59 10.16 -20.23
N ILE A 170 0.64 11.13 -19.31
CA ILE A 170 -0.27 11.19 -18.16
C ILE A 170 -1.61 11.77 -18.63
N LYS A 171 -2.67 10.98 -18.53
CA LYS A 171 -4.06 11.37 -18.82
C LYS A 171 -4.74 11.98 -17.62
N ASP A 172 -4.50 11.40 -16.45
CA ASP A 172 -5.11 11.84 -15.20
C ASP A 172 -4.23 11.46 -13.99
N VAL A 173 -4.49 12.11 -12.84
CA VAL A 173 -3.90 11.77 -11.55
C VAL A 173 -5.01 11.77 -10.50
N ILE A 174 -5.44 10.59 -10.11
CA ILE A 174 -6.53 10.37 -9.16
C ILE A 174 -5.94 10.20 -7.75
N LYS A 175 -6.49 10.90 -6.78
CA LYS A 175 -6.17 10.67 -5.38
C LYS A 175 -7.12 9.63 -4.80
N THR A 176 -6.57 8.63 -4.11
CA THR A 176 -7.33 7.58 -3.40
C THR A 176 -6.97 7.56 -1.93
N PRO A 177 -7.90 7.14 -1.03
CA PRO A 177 -7.65 7.16 0.42
C PRO A 177 -6.82 5.96 0.91
N VAL A 178 -6.58 4.96 0.07
CA VAL A 178 -5.88 3.74 0.47
C VAL A 178 -4.39 3.95 0.69
N HIS A 179 -3.81 3.13 1.55
CA HIS A 179 -2.38 3.13 1.90
C HIS A 179 -1.84 4.47 2.42
N GLY A 180 -2.71 5.31 3.04
CA GLY A 180 -2.35 6.61 3.59
C GLY A 180 -2.35 7.74 2.57
N SER A 181 -3.31 7.74 1.67
CA SER A 181 -3.42 8.56 0.46
C SER A 181 -2.42 8.18 -0.61
N SER A 182 -2.95 7.72 -1.73
CA SER A 182 -2.17 7.33 -2.90
C SER A 182 -2.54 8.18 -4.11
N PHE A 183 -1.58 8.37 -5.03
CA PHE A 183 -1.90 8.79 -6.38
C PHE A 183 -2.01 7.57 -7.29
N VAL A 184 -3.07 7.52 -8.09
CA VAL A 184 -3.19 6.65 -9.25
C VAL A 184 -2.92 7.49 -10.48
N PHE A 185 -1.80 7.23 -11.13
CA PHE A 185 -1.45 7.83 -12.42
C PHE A 185 -2.10 7.03 -13.53
N VAL A 186 -2.96 7.67 -14.31
CA VAL A 186 -3.59 7.08 -15.49
C VAL A 186 -2.75 7.44 -16.70
N LEU A 187 -2.17 6.45 -17.34
CA LEU A 187 -1.24 6.63 -18.46
C LEU A 187 -1.80 6.02 -19.75
N SER A 188 -1.39 6.55 -20.89
CA SER A 188 -1.74 6.01 -22.21
C SER A 188 -0.58 6.12 -23.20
N LYS A 189 -0.65 5.35 -24.29
CA LYS A 189 0.31 5.44 -25.41
C LYS A 189 0.18 6.73 -26.21
N TRP A 190 -1.01 7.33 -26.26
CA TRP A 190 -1.35 8.42 -27.16
C TRP A 190 -2.21 9.48 -26.48
N GLY A 191 -2.23 10.66 -27.10
CA GLY A 191 -3.07 11.77 -26.72
C GLY A 191 -2.35 12.84 -25.91
N PRO A 192 -3.07 13.88 -25.45
CA PRO A 192 -2.46 14.97 -24.72
C PRO A 192 -1.94 14.50 -23.36
N ASP A 193 -0.78 15.07 -22.97
CA ASP A 193 -0.26 14.94 -21.61
C ASP A 193 -0.90 16.02 -20.73
N ASN A 194 -1.77 15.60 -19.83
CA ASN A 194 -2.52 16.47 -18.93
C ASN A 194 -1.78 16.75 -17.61
N SER A 195 -0.55 16.27 -17.46
CA SER A 195 0.21 16.35 -16.20
C SER A 195 0.36 17.76 -15.64
N SER A 196 0.41 18.79 -16.52
CA SER A 196 0.52 20.19 -16.09
C SER A 196 -0.62 20.66 -15.20
N GLN A 197 -1.82 20.09 -15.35
CA GLN A 197 -2.99 20.42 -14.53
C GLN A 197 -2.85 20.00 -13.07
N PHE A 198 -1.95 19.06 -12.78
CA PHE A 198 -1.77 18.47 -11.46
C PHE A 198 -0.49 18.91 -10.74
N LEU A 199 0.41 19.63 -11.40
CA LEU A 199 1.72 20.01 -10.83
C LEU A 199 1.62 20.88 -9.57
N SER A 200 0.51 21.59 -9.36
CA SER A 200 0.27 22.34 -8.13
C SER A 200 0.26 21.47 -6.88
N ARG A 201 -0.03 20.17 -7.01
CA ARG A 201 0.04 19.21 -5.91
C ARG A 201 1.47 18.95 -5.43
N ASP A 202 2.50 19.26 -6.23
CA ASP A 202 3.92 19.17 -5.86
C ASP A 202 4.43 20.41 -5.12
N ASN A 203 3.62 21.45 -4.89
CA ASN A 203 4.05 22.71 -4.25
C ASN A 203 4.61 22.54 -2.82
N LEU A 204 4.33 21.41 -2.18
CA LEU A 204 4.87 21.08 -0.86
C LEU A 204 6.31 20.51 -0.91
N LEU A 205 6.84 20.18 -2.09
CA LEU A 205 8.16 19.57 -2.25
C LEU A 205 9.28 20.60 -2.42
N THR A 206 9.28 21.64 -1.60
CA THR A 206 10.36 22.63 -1.52
C THR A 206 11.39 22.25 -0.46
N PRO A 207 12.66 22.68 -0.57
CA PRO A 207 13.68 22.39 0.46
C PRO A 207 13.26 22.80 1.87
N PHE A 208 12.58 23.94 2.01
CA PHE A 208 12.05 24.42 3.28
C PHE A 208 10.99 23.46 3.85
N ARG A 209 10.01 23.05 3.03
CA ARG A 209 8.96 22.14 3.46
C ARG A 209 9.49 20.75 3.80
N MET A 210 10.48 20.25 3.03
CA MET A 210 11.13 18.98 3.33
C MET A 210 11.89 19.01 4.66
N LYS A 211 12.55 20.14 4.98
CA LYS A 211 13.18 20.32 6.30
C LYS A 211 12.15 20.35 7.43
N GLN A 212 11.03 21.06 7.24
CA GLN A 212 9.95 21.08 8.21
C GLN A 212 9.33 19.70 8.42
N TYR A 213 9.08 18.97 7.33
CA TYR A 213 8.62 17.58 7.39
C TYR A 213 9.55 16.70 8.23
N ALA A 214 10.86 16.78 8.02
CA ALA A 214 11.84 16.01 8.80
C ALA A 214 11.77 16.35 10.31
N LEU A 215 11.64 17.63 10.67
CA LEU A 215 11.50 18.06 12.06
C LEU A 215 10.19 17.57 12.68
N ASN A 216 9.09 17.63 11.94
CA ASN A 216 7.78 17.14 12.39
C ASN A 216 7.85 15.61 12.63
N CYS A 217 8.45 14.85 11.73
CA CYS A 217 8.62 13.39 11.89
C CYS A 217 9.40 13.03 13.16
N ILE A 218 10.48 13.77 13.46
CA ILE A 218 11.27 13.60 14.69
C ILE A 218 10.40 13.95 15.92
N GLY A 219 9.63 15.03 15.84
CA GLY A 219 8.72 15.45 16.92
C GLY A 219 7.67 14.39 17.22
N ILE A 220 6.95 13.91 16.21
CA ILE A 220 5.93 12.86 16.34
C ILE A 220 6.53 11.57 16.95
N ALA A 221 7.71 11.17 16.48
CA ALA A 221 8.40 9.99 17.00
C ALA A 221 8.77 10.14 18.49
N ALA A 222 9.27 11.31 18.89
CA ALA A 222 9.62 11.60 20.27
C ALA A 222 8.40 11.67 21.18
N GLU A 223 7.34 12.33 20.74
CA GLU A 223 6.07 12.48 21.47
C GLU A 223 5.39 11.12 21.67
N THR A 224 5.24 10.32 20.60
CA THR A 224 4.68 8.97 20.69
C THR A 224 5.45 8.09 21.68
N ARG A 225 6.78 8.12 21.60
CA ARG A 225 7.64 7.41 22.56
C ARG A 225 7.42 7.89 23.99
N GLY A 226 7.31 9.20 24.20
CA GLY A 226 7.07 9.79 25.50
C GLY A 226 5.73 9.34 26.11
N VAL A 227 4.65 9.39 25.34
CA VAL A 227 3.32 8.92 25.74
C VAL A 227 3.35 7.42 26.10
N ILE A 228 3.88 6.57 25.23
CA ILE A 228 3.93 5.12 25.47
C ILE A 228 4.76 4.79 26.72
N ASN A 229 5.92 5.42 26.89
CA ASN A 229 6.77 5.17 28.06
C ASN A 229 6.08 5.61 29.35
N ALA A 230 5.42 6.78 29.37
CA ALA A 230 4.69 7.25 30.54
C ALA A 230 3.55 6.29 30.95
N LEU A 231 2.77 5.83 29.96
CA LEU A 231 1.69 4.87 30.21
C LEU A 231 2.22 3.55 30.78
N ARG A 232 3.29 3.01 30.24
CA ARG A 232 3.91 1.77 30.72
C ARG A 232 4.53 1.93 32.12
N GLN A 233 5.13 3.08 32.43
CA GLN A 233 5.62 3.39 33.77
C GLN A 233 4.50 3.46 34.81
N LEU A 234 3.29 3.88 34.40
CA LEU A 234 2.08 3.86 35.23
C LEU A 234 1.44 2.46 35.35
N GLY A 235 2.04 1.43 34.73
CA GLY A 235 1.57 0.04 34.80
C GLY A 235 0.43 -0.28 33.82
N HIS A 236 0.21 0.58 32.80
CA HIS A 236 -0.77 0.28 31.75
C HIS A 236 -0.20 -0.66 30.69
N THR A 237 -1.06 -1.53 30.15
CA THR A 237 -0.74 -2.36 28.98
C THR A 237 -0.86 -1.53 27.71
N VAL A 238 0.21 -1.47 26.92
CA VAL A 238 0.24 -0.76 25.63
C VAL A 238 0.59 -1.74 24.53
N ILE A 239 -0.35 -1.98 23.61
CA ILE A 239 -0.23 -2.95 22.54
C ILE A 239 -0.25 -2.30 21.15
N GLY A 240 0.24 -3.03 20.15
CA GLY A 240 0.09 -2.64 18.74
C GLY A 240 -1.00 -3.44 18.05
N TYR A 241 -1.62 -2.88 17.01
CA TYR A 241 -2.48 -3.61 16.09
C TYR A 241 -1.95 -3.49 14.66
N GLY A 242 -1.64 -4.65 14.04
CA GLY A 242 -1.08 -4.77 12.71
C GLY A 242 0.44 -4.81 12.68
N ALA A 243 1.04 -6.00 12.54
CA ALA A 243 2.48 -6.17 12.34
C ALA A 243 2.86 -5.87 10.86
N ALA A 244 2.61 -4.63 10.43
CA ALA A 244 2.84 -4.14 9.09
C ALA A 244 4.25 -3.56 8.91
N ALA A 245 4.75 -3.50 7.66
CA ALA A 245 6.06 -2.92 7.33
C ALA A 245 6.16 -1.45 7.79
N LYS A 246 5.13 -0.64 7.52
CA LYS A 246 5.05 0.75 7.98
C LYS A 246 5.12 0.86 9.51
N GLY A 247 4.31 0.05 10.22
CA GLY A 247 4.34 0.01 11.68
C GLY A 247 5.71 -0.38 12.25
N ASN A 248 6.38 -1.35 11.63
CA ASN A 248 7.74 -1.74 12.02
C ASN A 248 8.75 -0.61 11.80
N THR A 249 8.65 0.12 10.69
CA THR A 249 9.47 1.32 10.42
C THR A 249 9.25 2.38 11.50
N PHE A 250 7.98 2.65 11.84
CA PHE A 250 7.62 3.62 12.85
C PHE A 250 8.19 3.25 14.23
N ILE A 251 8.03 2.00 14.67
CA ILE A 251 8.56 1.51 15.96
C ILE A 251 10.09 1.66 16.02
N ASN A 252 10.80 1.19 14.97
CA ASN A 252 12.27 1.21 14.98
C ASN A 252 12.82 2.64 14.89
N PHE A 253 12.19 3.54 14.14
CA PHE A 253 12.58 4.96 14.08
C PHE A 253 12.29 5.68 15.41
N SER A 254 11.11 5.48 15.98
CA SER A 254 10.66 6.14 17.21
C SER A 254 11.30 5.54 18.48
N LYS A 255 11.83 4.31 18.40
CA LYS A 255 12.52 3.61 19.51
C LYS A 255 11.65 3.46 20.77
N PHE A 256 10.38 3.11 20.60
CA PHE A 256 9.52 2.68 21.70
C PHE A 256 9.33 1.15 21.67
N SER A 257 8.84 0.60 22.79
CA SER A 257 8.47 -0.80 22.89
C SER A 257 7.02 -0.94 23.29
N LEU A 258 6.40 -2.03 22.86
CA LEU A 258 5.03 -2.43 23.19
C LEU A 258 5.06 -3.75 23.93
N ASP A 259 4.01 -4.06 24.68
CA ASP A 259 3.93 -5.33 25.40
C ASP A 259 3.77 -6.50 24.42
N TYR A 260 2.95 -6.32 23.39
CA TYR A 260 2.84 -7.20 22.23
C TYR A 260 2.15 -6.48 21.07
N ILE A 261 2.13 -7.11 19.90
CA ILE A 261 1.37 -6.67 18.73
C ILE A 261 0.39 -7.78 18.37
N VAL A 262 -0.83 -7.43 17.96
CA VAL A 262 -1.76 -8.38 17.35
C VAL A 262 -1.85 -8.15 15.85
N ASP A 263 -2.02 -9.24 15.08
CA ASP A 263 -2.17 -9.17 13.62
C ASP A 263 -3.21 -10.18 13.14
N ASP A 264 -4.03 -9.80 12.16
CA ASP A 264 -5.07 -10.68 11.60
C ASP A 264 -4.48 -11.83 10.76
N ASN A 265 -3.24 -11.70 10.29
CA ASN A 265 -2.59 -12.71 9.47
C ASN A 265 -1.98 -13.83 10.34
N PRO A 266 -2.52 -15.08 10.29
CA PRO A 266 -2.04 -16.18 11.10
C PRO A 266 -0.60 -16.58 10.80
N LEU A 267 -0.07 -16.26 9.61
CA LEU A 267 1.31 -16.55 9.24
C LEU A 267 2.34 -15.74 10.03
N LYS A 268 1.90 -14.68 10.73
CA LYS A 268 2.77 -13.85 11.59
C LYS A 268 2.64 -14.19 13.07
N HIS A 269 1.64 -14.97 13.47
CA HIS A 269 1.41 -15.30 14.87
C HIS A 269 2.60 -16.05 15.47
N TYR A 270 2.94 -15.69 16.72
CA TYR A 270 4.04 -16.25 17.51
C TYR A 270 5.44 -15.97 16.93
N LEU A 271 5.53 -15.05 15.95
CA LEU A 271 6.79 -14.48 15.48
C LEU A 271 7.10 -13.18 16.24
N TYR A 272 8.24 -12.56 15.90
CA TYR A 272 8.71 -11.31 16.49
C TYR A 272 8.97 -10.27 15.41
N THR A 273 8.71 -9.00 15.77
CA THR A 273 9.03 -7.89 14.85
C THR A 273 10.53 -7.76 14.65
N PRO A 274 11.00 -7.51 13.40
CA PRO A 274 12.39 -7.22 13.11
C PRO A 274 12.89 -5.97 13.87
N GLY A 275 14.09 -6.05 14.43
CA GLY A 275 14.71 -4.95 15.18
C GLY A 275 14.21 -4.85 16.62
N SER A 276 12.95 -4.50 16.82
CA SER A 276 12.36 -4.27 18.16
C SER A 276 12.02 -5.55 18.94
N ARG A 277 11.93 -6.72 18.28
CA ARG A 277 11.66 -8.03 18.88
C ARG A 277 10.36 -8.07 19.74
N ILE A 278 9.34 -7.34 19.35
CA ILE A 278 8.02 -7.36 19.99
C ILE A 278 7.27 -8.61 19.52
N PRO A 279 6.68 -9.42 20.43
CA PRO A 279 5.94 -10.63 20.05
C PRO A 279 4.66 -10.28 19.30
N ILE A 280 4.31 -11.10 18.29
CA ILE A 280 3.10 -10.96 17.49
C ILE A 280 2.13 -12.08 17.89
N LEU A 281 0.92 -11.71 18.30
CA LEU A 281 -0.08 -12.61 18.84
C LEU A 281 -1.39 -12.56 18.03
N PRO A 282 -2.27 -13.56 18.13
CA PRO A 282 -3.61 -13.50 17.56
C PRO A 282 -4.46 -12.37 18.17
N PRO A 283 -5.38 -11.75 17.42
CA PRO A 283 -6.25 -10.67 17.91
C PRO A 283 -7.11 -11.05 19.13
N GLU A 284 -7.47 -12.33 19.25
CA GLU A 284 -8.23 -12.87 20.39
C GLU A 284 -7.54 -12.68 21.73
N THR A 285 -6.23 -12.41 21.74
CA THR A 285 -5.46 -12.09 22.94
C THR A 285 -6.03 -10.87 23.66
N ILE A 286 -6.58 -9.88 22.92
CA ILE A 286 -7.21 -8.68 23.47
C ILE A 286 -8.38 -9.02 24.40
N LYS A 287 -9.13 -10.11 24.15
CA LYS A 287 -10.26 -10.56 25.01
C LYS A 287 -9.83 -10.99 26.41
N LYS A 288 -8.54 -11.30 26.58
CA LYS A 288 -7.98 -11.74 27.87
C LYS A 288 -7.57 -10.57 28.77
N GLU A 289 -7.46 -9.38 28.20
CA GLU A 289 -7.12 -8.17 28.95
C GLU A 289 -8.27 -7.80 29.91
N ARG A 290 -7.96 -7.70 31.20
CA ARG A 290 -8.92 -7.42 32.28
C ARG A 290 -8.94 -5.95 32.69
N LYS A 291 -7.91 -5.19 32.28
CA LYS A 291 -7.72 -3.80 32.61
C LYS A 291 -7.81 -2.96 31.34
N HIS A 292 -7.96 -1.66 31.51
CA HIS A 292 -7.85 -0.69 30.42
C HIS A 292 -6.55 -0.88 29.63
N ILE A 293 -6.65 -0.92 28.31
CA ILE A 293 -5.51 -1.06 27.41
C ILE A 293 -5.38 0.13 26.47
N TYR A 294 -4.15 0.42 26.08
CA TYR A 294 -3.84 1.39 25.04
C TYR A 294 -3.41 0.67 23.77
N VAL A 295 -4.02 1.03 22.66
CA VAL A 295 -3.77 0.40 21.35
C VAL A 295 -3.12 1.39 20.40
N VAL A 296 -1.95 1.04 19.86
CA VAL A 296 -1.29 1.78 18.77
C VAL A 296 -1.67 1.11 17.44
N PRO A 297 -2.48 1.76 16.59
CA PRO A 297 -2.86 1.22 15.28
C PRO A 297 -1.68 1.33 14.32
N LEU A 298 -0.83 0.30 14.27
CA LEU A 298 0.40 0.29 13.45
C LEU A 298 0.12 0.17 11.94
N ALA A 299 -1.06 -0.32 11.57
CA ALA A 299 -1.62 -0.21 10.23
C ALA A 299 -2.59 0.99 10.16
N CYS A 300 -2.09 2.20 10.42
CA CYS A 300 -2.88 3.42 10.63
C CYS A 300 -3.87 3.74 9.50
N ASN A 301 -3.59 3.27 8.27
CA ASN A 301 -4.49 3.41 7.12
C ASN A 301 -5.83 2.66 7.29
N PHE A 302 -5.90 1.71 8.22
CA PHE A 302 -7.08 0.91 8.54
C PHE A 302 -7.63 1.24 9.94
N PHE A 303 -7.42 2.49 10.41
CA PHE A 303 -7.77 2.89 11.76
C PHE A 303 -9.21 2.54 12.15
N ASP A 304 -10.19 2.90 11.31
CA ASP A 304 -11.61 2.65 11.59
C ASP A 304 -11.95 1.14 11.62
N GLU A 305 -11.36 0.35 10.72
CA GLU A 305 -11.52 -1.11 10.73
C GLU A 305 -10.90 -1.72 11.99
N ILE A 306 -9.71 -1.27 12.38
CA ILE A 306 -9.04 -1.70 13.61
C ILE A 306 -9.89 -1.31 14.83
N LYS A 307 -10.38 -0.07 14.88
CA LYS A 307 -11.23 0.42 15.97
C LYS A 307 -12.46 -0.45 16.13
N ASN A 308 -13.18 -0.74 15.07
CA ASN A 308 -14.36 -1.59 15.09
C ASN A 308 -14.06 -3.02 15.57
N LYS A 309 -12.97 -3.63 15.08
CA LYS A 309 -12.54 -4.97 15.51
C LYS A 309 -12.17 -5.00 16.98
N VAL A 310 -11.34 -4.08 17.45
CA VAL A 310 -10.91 -4.03 18.85
C VAL A 310 -12.09 -3.76 19.78
N SER A 311 -12.96 -2.80 19.44
CA SER A 311 -14.15 -2.46 20.25
C SER A 311 -15.15 -3.64 20.37
N SER A 312 -15.16 -4.56 19.38
CA SER A 312 -15.95 -5.79 19.46
C SER A 312 -15.37 -6.82 20.46
N MET A 313 -14.08 -6.72 20.77
CA MET A 313 -13.37 -7.63 21.68
C MET A 313 -13.17 -7.06 23.08
N ASN A 314 -12.92 -5.76 23.18
CA ASN A 314 -12.73 -5.04 24.43
C ASN A 314 -13.20 -3.58 24.24
N LYS A 315 -14.09 -3.11 25.13
CA LYS A 315 -14.63 -1.73 25.10
C LYS A 315 -13.83 -0.76 25.97
N ASP A 316 -12.97 -1.27 26.84
CA ASP A 316 -12.16 -0.44 27.76
C ASP A 316 -10.79 -0.16 27.12
N VAL A 317 -10.79 0.66 26.07
CA VAL A 317 -9.65 0.92 25.20
C VAL A 317 -9.49 2.40 24.89
N THR A 318 -8.23 2.89 24.89
CA THR A 318 -7.84 4.15 24.29
C THR A 318 -6.85 3.90 23.16
N TYR A 319 -7.05 4.54 22.02
CA TYR A 319 -6.16 4.44 20.86
C TYR A 319 -5.13 5.57 20.89
N ILE A 320 -3.87 5.24 20.58
CA ILE A 320 -2.78 6.20 20.38
C ILE A 320 -2.58 6.34 18.87
N LYS A 321 -3.26 7.31 18.26
CA LYS A 321 -3.07 7.66 16.85
C LYS A 321 -1.86 8.61 16.75
N TYR A 322 -0.99 8.42 15.74
CA TYR A 322 0.27 9.16 15.66
C TYR A 322 0.42 10.00 14.38
N PHE A 323 -0.44 9.85 13.39
CA PHE A 323 -0.47 10.69 12.20
C PHE A 323 -1.83 11.39 12.04
N PRO A 324 -1.84 12.67 11.56
CA PRO A 324 -0.67 13.57 11.32
C PRO A 324 -0.03 14.12 12.59
N THR A 325 -0.68 13.95 13.74
CA THR A 325 -0.29 14.37 15.09
C THR A 325 -0.61 13.25 16.08
N VAL A 326 0.02 13.32 17.27
CA VAL A 326 -0.24 12.33 18.33
C VAL A 326 -1.55 12.67 19.04
N GLU A 327 -2.48 11.73 19.07
CA GLU A 327 -3.80 11.90 19.66
C GLU A 327 -4.20 10.67 20.48
N LEU A 328 -4.86 10.89 21.62
CA LEU A 328 -5.50 9.83 22.39
C LEU A 328 -7.00 9.83 22.08
N ILE A 329 -7.52 8.72 21.55
CA ILE A 329 -8.91 8.58 21.11
C ILE A 329 -9.57 7.46 21.91
N ASN A 330 -10.61 7.77 22.67
CA ASN A 330 -11.38 6.76 23.39
C ASN A 330 -12.22 5.89 22.43
N ALA A 331 -12.52 4.67 22.85
CA ALA A 331 -13.32 3.71 22.09
C ALA A 331 -14.72 4.23 21.75
#